data_3d1271508d6a3e6945b71c3079533020
#
_entry.id   3d1271508d6a3e6945b71c3079533020
#
_cell.length_a   1.000
_cell.length_b   1.000
_cell.length_c   1.000
_cell.angle_alpha   90.00
_cell.angle_beta   90.00
_cell.angle_gamma   90.00
#
_symmetry.space_group_name_H-M   'P 1'
#
loop_
_entity.id
_entity.type
_entity.pdbx_description
1 polymer ?
#
loop_
_entity_poly.entity_id
_entity_poly.type
_entity_poly.pdbx_seq_one_letter_code
_entity_poly.pdbx_strand_id
1 'polypeptide(L)'
;MFEILSELYPIIIYILQKISTDKDIVENSIQLIKVYMRGLVDNFIKFIPEYVNCIINGYKLSPISSYIYGFEVLVTVFPNRKEKELINLLNGTFNELCKITFYNYIKKESDLDIYVQIGEDFFGMLYRVMKQSPRIILESQILDDLINISLDYMTTYQIEIAKNIMIFLIYRLEIIMEILYFIY
;
A
#
# COMPACT_ATOMS: atom_id res chain seq x y z
N MET A 1 -2.23 -11.00 26.79
CA MET A 1 -2.54 -10.10 25.65
C MET A 1 -2.20 -10.73 24.31
N PHE A 2 -0.98 -11.24 24.11
CA PHE A 2 -0.59 -11.93 22.85
C PHE A 2 -1.49 -13.14 22.50
N GLU A 3 -1.84 -13.98 23.46
CA GLU A 3 -2.71 -15.17 23.26
C GLU A 3 -4.10 -14.73 22.74
N ILE A 4 -4.74 -13.76 23.41
CA ILE A 4 -6.05 -13.24 22.98
C ILE A 4 -5.98 -12.68 21.55
N LEU A 5 -4.92 -11.93 21.23
CA LEU A 5 -4.74 -11.37 19.91
C LEU A 5 -4.55 -12.48 18.85
N SER A 6 -3.81 -13.53 19.17
CA SER A 6 -3.60 -14.67 18.27
C SER A 6 -4.86 -15.49 18.03
N GLU A 7 -5.79 -15.54 18.99
CA GLU A 7 -7.10 -16.21 18.84
C GLU A 7 -8.10 -15.39 18.01
N LEU A 8 -8.06 -14.06 18.16
CA LEU A 8 -8.99 -13.18 17.44
C LEU A 8 -8.57 -12.92 15.98
N TYR A 9 -7.28 -12.94 15.67
CA TYR A 9 -6.79 -12.65 14.32
C TYR A 9 -7.43 -13.56 13.23
N PRO A 10 -7.51 -14.89 13.39
CA PRO A 10 -8.16 -15.75 12.40
C PRO A 10 -9.64 -15.39 12.17
N ILE A 11 -10.34 -14.95 13.20
CA ILE A 11 -11.74 -14.54 13.10
C ILE A 11 -11.86 -13.27 12.25
N ILE A 12 -10.97 -12.28 12.49
CA ILE A 12 -10.97 -11.03 11.74
C ILE A 12 -10.64 -11.29 10.27
N ILE A 13 -9.62 -12.11 9.99
CA ILE A 13 -9.26 -12.49 8.61
C ILE A 13 -10.41 -13.24 7.93
N TYR A 14 -11.08 -14.15 8.62
CA TYR A 14 -12.25 -14.84 8.10
C TYR A 14 -13.39 -13.87 7.74
N ILE A 15 -13.69 -12.90 8.60
CA ILE A 15 -14.69 -11.86 8.33
C ILE A 15 -14.30 -11.04 7.10
N LEU A 16 -13.04 -10.58 7.04
CA LEU A 16 -12.51 -9.78 5.94
C LEU A 16 -12.56 -10.53 4.61
N GLN A 17 -12.33 -11.84 4.60
CA GLN A 17 -12.44 -12.69 3.41
C GLN A 17 -13.90 -12.93 2.98
N LYS A 18 -14.81 -13.14 3.93
CA LYS A 18 -16.21 -13.46 3.64
C LYS A 18 -17.05 -12.24 3.27
N ILE A 19 -16.74 -11.09 3.85
CA ILE A 19 -17.51 -9.85 3.68
C ILE A 19 -16.61 -8.78 3.03
N SER A 20 -15.84 -9.19 2.04
CA SER A 20 -14.80 -8.39 1.37
C SER A 20 -15.33 -7.23 0.51
N THR A 21 -16.63 -7.13 0.31
CA THR A 21 -17.27 -6.07 -0.50
C THR A 21 -18.03 -5.04 0.32
N ASP A 22 -18.13 -5.23 1.64
CA ASP A 22 -18.75 -4.26 2.55
C ASP A 22 -17.67 -3.28 3.05
N LYS A 23 -17.81 -2.00 2.66
CA LYS A 23 -16.83 -0.97 2.94
C LYS A 23 -16.58 -0.79 4.44
N ASP A 24 -17.64 -0.73 5.24
CA ASP A 24 -17.52 -0.45 6.68
C ASP A 24 -16.87 -1.64 7.41
N ILE A 25 -17.21 -2.86 7.03
CA ILE A 25 -16.60 -4.06 7.59
C ILE A 25 -15.13 -4.16 7.22
N VAL A 26 -14.79 -3.90 5.96
CA VAL A 26 -13.39 -3.91 5.50
C VAL A 26 -12.58 -2.86 6.24
N GLU A 27 -13.06 -1.61 6.30
CA GLU A 27 -12.37 -0.52 6.97
C GLU A 27 -12.13 -0.83 8.46
N ASN A 28 -13.17 -1.23 9.20
CA ASN A 28 -13.06 -1.56 10.62
C ASN A 28 -12.13 -2.76 10.86
N SER A 29 -12.18 -3.77 10.00
CA SER A 29 -11.28 -4.94 10.10
C SER A 29 -9.82 -4.55 9.90
N ILE A 30 -9.52 -3.69 8.92
CA ILE A 30 -8.16 -3.20 8.67
C ILE A 30 -7.67 -2.29 9.81
N GLN A 31 -8.53 -1.43 10.35
CA GLN A 31 -8.17 -0.63 11.54
C GLN A 31 -7.85 -1.51 12.75
N LEU A 32 -8.61 -2.58 12.96
CA LEU A 32 -8.34 -3.53 14.02
C LEU A 32 -7.01 -4.27 13.81
N ILE A 33 -6.76 -4.77 12.58
CA ILE A 33 -5.48 -5.41 12.24
C ILE A 33 -4.29 -4.46 12.43
N LYS A 34 -4.44 -3.18 12.12
CA LYS A 34 -3.43 -2.14 12.41
C LYS A 34 -3.07 -2.08 13.90
N VAL A 35 -4.07 -2.18 14.79
CA VAL A 35 -3.81 -2.24 16.25
C VAL A 35 -3.01 -3.49 16.59
N TYR A 36 -3.32 -4.64 15.98
CA TYR A 36 -2.56 -5.88 16.15
C TYR A 36 -1.10 -5.75 15.68
N MET A 37 -0.91 -5.21 14.46
CA MET A 37 0.44 -4.99 13.92
C MET A 37 1.31 -4.17 14.88
N ARG A 38 0.76 -3.07 15.40
CA ARG A 38 1.46 -2.17 16.32
C ARG A 38 1.71 -2.79 17.70
N GLY A 39 0.78 -3.62 18.17
CA GLY A 39 0.88 -4.28 19.47
C GLY A 39 1.77 -5.51 19.47
N LEU A 40 1.83 -6.25 18.37
CA LEU A 40 2.58 -7.50 18.25
C LEU A 40 3.98 -7.33 17.62
N VAL A 41 4.15 -6.28 16.80
CA VAL A 41 5.38 -5.98 16.04
C VAL A 41 5.96 -7.28 15.40
N ASP A 42 7.13 -7.73 15.81
CA ASP A 42 7.80 -8.90 15.21
C ASP A 42 6.98 -10.20 15.31
N ASN A 43 6.15 -10.34 16.32
CA ASN A 43 5.23 -11.48 16.43
C ASN A 43 4.12 -11.48 15.38
N PHE A 44 3.85 -10.35 14.74
CA PHE A 44 2.89 -10.25 13.64
C PHE A 44 3.46 -10.76 12.31
N ILE A 45 4.78 -10.85 12.15
CA ILE A 45 5.44 -11.23 10.87
C ILE A 45 4.88 -12.55 10.32
N LYS A 46 4.62 -13.54 11.17
CA LYS A 46 4.05 -14.83 10.76
C LYS A 46 2.66 -14.74 10.11
N PHE A 47 1.93 -13.67 10.37
CA PHE A 47 0.58 -13.44 9.82
C PHE A 47 0.58 -12.62 8.53
N ILE A 48 1.72 -11.98 8.18
CA ILE A 48 1.82 -11.11 7.00
C ILE A 48 1.44 -11.83 5.70
N PRO A 49 1.88 -13.07 5.42
CA PRO A 49 1.53 -13.75 4.18
C PRO A 49 0.01 -13.93 3.98
N GLU A 50 -0.71 -14.31 5.03
CA GLU A 50 -2.16 -14.44 4.98
C GLU A 50 -2.84 -13.09 4.83
N TYR A 51 -2.38 -12.07 5.55
CA TYR A 51 -2.90 -10.73 5.49
C TYR A 51 -2.78 -10.09 4.10
N VAL A 52 -1.60 -10.16 3.47
CA VAL A 52 -1.41 -9.59 2.12
C VAL A 52 -2.23 -10.33 1.06
N ASN A 53 -2.40 -11.64 1.17
CA ASN A 53 -3.29 -12.39 0.30
C ASN A 53 -4.74 -11.94 0.46
N CYS A 54 -5.18 -11.67 1.69
CA CYS A 54 -6.52 -11.16 1.96
C CYS A 54 -6.73 -9.77 1.35
N ILE A 55 -5.75 -8.86 1.49
CA ILE A 55 -5.78 -7.53 0.87
C ILE A 55 -5.89 -7.63 -0.65
N ILE A 56 -5.01 -8.38 -1.31
CA ILE A 56 -4.99 -8.50 -2.77
C ILE A 56 -6.31 -9.06 -3.28
N ASN A 57 -6.80 -10.15 -2.69
CA ASN A 57 -8.03 -10.80 -3.14
C ASN A 57 -9.26 -9.92 -2.91
N GLY A 58 -9.35 -9.24 -1.76
CA GLY A 58 -10.43 -8.30 -1.47
C GLY A 58 -10.45 -7.12 -2.44
N TYR A 59 -9.28 -6.54 -2.69
CA TYR A 59 -9.14 -5.40 -3.61
C TYR A 59 -9.46 -5.77 -5.07
N LYS A 60 -9.15 -6.98 -5.50
CA LYS A 60 -9.57 -7.50 -6.82
C LYS A 60 -11.10 -7.57 -6.96
N LEU A 61 -11.80 -7.90 -5.88
CA LEU A 61 -13.25 -8.07 -5.90
C LEU A 61 -14.01 -6.74 -5.76
N SER A 62 -13.44 -5.78 -5.04
CA SER A 62 -14.12 -4.52 -4.74
C SER A 62 -13.14 -3.36 -4.63
N PRO A 63 -13.45 -2.17 -5.23
CA PRO A 63 -12.60 -0.98 -5.19
C PRO A 63 -12.70 -0.25 -3.83
N ILE A 64 -12.37 -0.95 -2.75
CA ILE A 64 -12.35 -0.37 -1.40
C ILE A 64 -10.92 0.07 -1.09
N SER A 65 -10.70 1.37 -0.98
CA SER A 65 -9.39 1.98 -0.77
C SER A 65 -8.71 1.55 0.54
N SER A 66 -9.49 1.12 1.52
CA SER A 66 -8.97 0.59 2.79
C SER A 66 -8.02 -0.61 2.60
N TYR A 67 -8.12 -1.37 1.50
CA TYR A 67 -7.15 -2.42 1.19
C TYR A 67 -5.77 -1.84 0.86
N ILE A 68 -5.71 -0.72 0.12
CA ILE A 68 -4.47 0.02 -0.16
C ILE A 68 -3.90 0.57 1.15
N TYR A 69 -4.75 1.20 1.96
CA TYR A 69 -4.37 1.70 3.28
C TYR A 69 -3.83 0.59 4.19
N GLY A 70 -4.41 -0.62 4.13
CA GLY A 70 -3.93 -1.78 4.88
C GLY A 70 -2.47 -2.15 4.54
N PHE A 71 -2.09 -2.08 3.26
CA PHE A 71 -0.70 -2.28 2.84
C PHE A 71 0.21 -1.12 3.27
N GLU A 72 -0.26 0.13 3.16
CA GLU A 72 0.47 1.30 3.65
C GLU A 72 0.81 1.18 5.15
N VAL A 73 -0.17 0.75 5.96
CA VAL A 73 0.05 0.49 7.39
C VAL A 73 1.10 -0.58 7.62
N LEU A 74 1.06 -1.68 6.86
CA LEU A 74 2.03 -2.76 6.95
C LEU A 74 3.45 -2.26 6.73
N VAL A 75 3.69 -1.51 5.64
CA VAL A 75 5.01 -0.94 5.34
C VAL A 75 5.46 0.08 6.39
N THR A 76 4.52 0.85 6.95
CA THR A 76 4.81 1.83 7.99
C THR A 76 5.20 1.18 9.32
N VAL A 77 4.58 0.05 9.68
CA VAL A 77 4.89 -0.67 10.93
C VAL A 77 6.17 -1.50 10.79
N PHE A 78 6.47 -1.98 9.60
CA PHE A 78 7.63 -2.82 9.30
C PHE A 78 8.60 -2.14 8.31
N PRO A 79 9.14 -0.96 8.62
CA PRO A 79 9.99 -0.23 7.69
C PRO A 79 11.35 -0.90 7.51
N ASN A 80 11.92 -0.79 6.30
CA ASN A 80 13.31 -1.17 5.99
C ASN A 80 13.74 -2.56 6.48
N ARG A 81 12.85 -3.54 6.38
CA ARG A 81 13.15 -4.92 6.75
C ARG A 81 14.27 -5.51 5.89
N LYS A 82 15.03 -6.44 6.47
CA LYS A 82 16.19 -7.08 5.82
C LYS A 82 15.93 -8.54 5.43
N GLU A 83 14.89 -9.14 5.97
CA GLU A 83 14.48 -10.51 5.67
C GLU A 83 14.05 -10.63 4.21
N LYS A 84 14.84 -11.36 3.41
CA LYS A 84 14.66 -11.46 1.96
C LYS A 84 13.26 -11.94 1.56
N GLU A 85 12.72 -12.91 2.29
CA GLU A 85 11.38 -13.47 2.03
C GLU A 85 10.30 -12.42 2.26
N LEU A 86 10.41 -11.64 3.34
CA LEU A 86 9.47 -10.57 3.63
C LEU A 86 9.56 -9.43 2.61
N ILE A 87 10.78 -9.04 2.21
CA ILE A 87 10.99 -8.01 1.16
C ILE A 87 10.34 -8.48 -0.15
N ASN A 88 10.57 -9.72 -0.57
CA ASN A 88 10.00 -10.26 -1.80
C ASN A 88 8.46 -10.29 -1.74
N LEU A 89 7.89 -10.66 -0.59
CA LEU A 89 6.44 -10.67 -0.39
C LEU A 89 5.86 -9.27 -0.46
N LEU A 90 6.47 -8.28 0.22
CA LEU A 90 6.03 -6.88 0.19
C LEU A 90 6.15 -6.28 -1.22
N ASN A 91 7.25 -6.56 -1.92
CA ASN A 91 7.45 -6.11 -3.30
C ASN A 91 6.41 -6.73 -4.24
N GLY A 92 6.17 -8.04 -4.15
CA GLY A 92 5.13 -8.72 -4.92
C GLY A 92 3.73 -8.14 -4.65
N THR A 93 3.40 -7.89 -3.37
CA THR A 93 2.13 -7.29 -2.98
C THR A 93 1.97 -5.88 -3.53
N PHE A 94 3.01 -5.05 -3.40
CA PHE A 94 3.04 -3.70 -3.95
C PHE A 94 2.78 -3.69 -5.46
N ASN A 95 3.54 -4.49 -6.21
CA ASN A 95 3.37 -4.60 -7.66
C ASN A 95 1.96 -5.03 -8.05
N GLU A 96 1.37 -5.98 -7.32
CA GLU A 96 0.03 -6.48 -7.61
C GLU A 96 -1.05 -5.42 -7.32
N LEU A 97 -0.95 -4.71 -6.19
CA LEU A 97 -1.86 -3.61 -5.87
C LEU A 97 -1.79 -2.49 -6.91
N CYS A 98 -0.59 -2.12 -7.35
CA CYS A 98 -0.41 -1.12 -8.41
C CYS A 98 -1.06 -1.57 -9.72
N LYS A 99 -0.83 -2.83 -10.13
CA LYS A 99 -1.43 -3.38 -11.36
C LYS A 99 -2.97 -3.36 -11.28
N ILE A 100 -3.54 -3.81 -10.16
CA ILE A 100 -4.99 -3.80 -9.97
C ILE A 100 -5.53 -2.37 -10.09
N THR A 101 -4.87 -1.41 -9.43
CA THR A 101 -5.28 0.00 -9.47
C THR A 101 -5.27 0.54 -10.90
N PHE A 102 -4.18 0.35 -11.64
CA PHE A 102 -4.05 0.89 -13.01
C PHE A 102 -4.96 0.19 -14.02
N TYR A 103 -5.05 -1.12 -13.97
CA TYR A 103 -5.83 -1.83 -14.98
C TYR A 103 -7.32 -1.83 -14.72
N ASN A 104 -7.76 -1.70 -13.47
CA ASN A 104 -9.17 -1.80 -13.13
C ASN A 104 -9.83 -0.44 -12.82
N TYR A 105 -9.10 0.48 -12.16
CA TYR A 105 -9.73 1.64 -11.54
C TYR A 105 -9.24 2.98 -12.07
N ILE A 106 -7.92 3.17 -12.30
CA ILE A 106 -7.34 4.45 -12.71
C ILE A 106 -6.59 4.26 -14.03
N LYS A 107 -7.34 4.12 -15.13
CA LYS A 107 -6.76 3.92 -16.49
C LYS A 107 -6.43 5.24 -17.19
N LYS A 108 -7.10 6.31 -16.80
CA LYS A 108 -6.95 7.67 -17.32
C LYS A 108 -7.27 8.68 -16.23
N GLU A 109 -6.81 9.92 -16.39
CA GLU A 109 -6.98 10.98 -15.38
C GLU A 109 -8.45 11.18 -14.96
N SER A 110 -9.40 11.14 -15.91
CA SER A 110 -10.84 11.28 -15.62
C SER A 110 -11.41 10.18 -14.70
N ASP A 111 -10.73 9.05 -14.56
CA ASP A 111 -11.15 8.00 -13.63
C ASP A 111 -10.92 8.42 -12.18
N LEU A 112 -10.01 9.37 -11.91
CA LEU A 112 -9.80 9.95 -10.59
C LEU A 112 -11.05 10.68 -10.05
N ASP A 113 -11.92 11.19 -10.93
CA ASP A 113 -13.18 11.80 -10.51
C ASP A 113 -14.20 10.76 -10.02
N ILE A 114 -14.09 9.54 -10.52
CA ILE A 114 -14.96 8.42 -10.13
C ILE A 114 -14.41 7.70 -8.90
N TYR A 115 -13.08 7.51 -8.86
CA TYR A 115 -12.38 6.73 -7.85
C TYR A 115 -11.49 7.61 -6.96
N VAL A 116 -12.01 8.79 -6.54
CA VAL A 116 -11.25 9.79 -5.76
C VAL A 116 -10.53 9.16 -4.57
N GLN A 117 -11.25 8.39 -3.74
CA GLN A 117 -10.68 7.78 -2.55
C GLN A 117 -9.58 6.75 -2.89
N ILE A 118 -9.74 6.01 -4.00
CA ILE A 118 -8.70 5.09 -4.46
C ILE A 118 -7.46 5.87 -4.91
N GLY A 119 -7.66 6.97 -5.65
CA GLY A 119 -6.56 7.83 -6.07
C GLY A 119 -5.79 8.42 -4.89
N GLU A 120 -6.51 8.97 -3.90
CA GLU A 120 -5.92 9.55 -2.69
C GLU A 120 -5.09 8.52 -1.93
N ASP A 121 -5.67 7.35 -1.61
CA ASP A 121 -4.99 6.31 -0.85
C ASP A 121 -3.85 5.65 -1.67
N PHE A 122 -4.01 5.53 -3.00
CA PHE A 122 -2.98 4.97 -3.86
C PHE A 122 -1.73 5.86 -3.93
N PHE A 123 -1.89 7.15 -4.27
CA PHE A 123 -0.75 8.07 -4.33
C PHE A 123 -0.20 8.37 -2.93
N GLY A 124 -1.05 8.33 -1.90
CA GLY A 124 -0.63 8.35 -0.49
C GLY A 124 0.25 7.16 -0.13
N MET A 125 -0.11 5.96 -0.57
CA MET A 125 0.68 4.74 -0.40
C MET A 125 2.03 4.85 -1.10
N LEU A 126 2.10 5.32 -2.37
CA LEU A 126 3.37 5.50 -3.09
C LEU A 126 4.34 6.38 -2.30
N TYR A 127 3.85 7.54 -1.83
CA TYR A 127 4.64 8.43 -1.01
C TYR A 127 5.15 7.75 0.27
N ARG A 128 4.28 7.04 1.00
CA ARG A 128 4.67 6.42 2.27
C ARG A 128 5.62 5.25 2.08
N VAL A 129 5.42 4.44 1.04
CA VAL A 129 6.34 3.35 0.70
C VAL A 129 7.70 3.92 0.32
N MET A 130 7.75 4.99 -0.49
CA MET A 130 9.00 5.66 -0.85
C MET A 130 9.74 6.19 0.38
N LYS A 131 9.01 6.72 1.36
CA LYS A 131 9.58 7.27 2.60
C LYS A 131 10.05 6.19 3.58
N GLN A 132 9.28 5.10 3.75
CA GLN A 132 9.51 4.12 4.81
C GLN A 132 10.30 2.89 4.35
N SER A 133 10.19 2.53 3.08
CA SER A 133 10.82 1.35 2.48
C SER A 133 11.09 1.58 1.00
N PRO A 134 11.92 2.57 0.63
CA PRO A 134 12.14 3.00 -0.76
C PRO A 134 12.56 1.85 -1.67
N ARG A 135 13.24 0.85 -1.14
CA ARG A 135 13.67 -0.34 -1.86
C ARG A 135 12.52 -1.08 -2.54
N ILE A 136 11.33 -1.12 -1.93
CA ILE A 136 10.14 -1.76 -2.51
C ILE A 136 9.78 -1.11 -3.85
N ILE A 137 9.84 0.23 -3.93
CA ILE A 137 9.53 0.97 -5.17
C ILE A 137 10.70 0.94 -6.14
N LEU A 138 11.92 1.19 -5.66
CA LEU A 138 13.12 1.29 -6.51
C LEU A 138 13.48 -0.02 -7.21
N GLU A 139 13.19 -1.18 -6.59
CA GLU A 139 13.37 -2.50 -7.19
C GLU A 139 12.11 -3.00 -7.93
N SER A 140 11.04 -2.19 -7.99
CA SER A 140 9.80 -2.55 -8.67
C SER A 140 9.95 -2.52 -10.19
N GLN A 141 9.38 -3.53 -10.84
CA GLN A 141 9.35 -3.61 -12.31
C GLN A 141 8.46 -2.55 -12.97
N ILE A 142 7.58 -1.92 -12.19
CA ILE A 142 6.63 -0.92 -12.67
C ILE A 142 7.02 0.51 -12.27
N LEU A 143 8.27 0.74 -11.83
CA LEU A 143 8.72 2.05 -11.39
C LEU A 143 8.54 3.12 -12.46
N ASP A 144 8.93 2.82 -13.71
CA ASP A 144 8.81 3.78 -14.82
C ASP A 144 7.34 4.11 -15.11
N ASP A 145 6.46 3.11 -15.07
CA ASP A 145 5.02 3.32 -15.23
C ASP A 145 4.45 4.20 -14.11
N LEU A 146 4.87 3.96 -12.84
CA LEU A 146 4.47 4.77 -11.69
C LEU A 146 4.85 6.24 -11.87
N ILE A 147 6.04 6.50 -12.40
CA ILE A 147 6.53 7.87 -12.65
C ILE A 147 5.74 8.52 -13.76
N ASN A 148 5.58 7.84 -14.89
CA ASN A 148 4.85 8.37 -16.04
C ASN A 148 3.40 8.72 -15.66
N ILE A 149 2.69 7.82 -14.98
CA ILE A 149 1.33 8.06 -14.49
C ILE A 149 1.30 9.21 -13.48
N SER A 150 2.28 9.30 -12.59
CA SER A 150 2.38 10.41 -11.63
C SER A 150 2.57 11.74 -12.33
N LEU A 151 3.38 11.80 -13.40
CA LEU A 151 3.57 13.02 -14.19
C LEU A 151 2.31 13.38 -14.98
N ASP A 152 1.64 12.40 -15.57
CA ASP A 152 0.40 12.61 -16.33
C ASP A 152 -0.73 13.15 -15.45
N TYR A 153 -0.79 12.71 -14.19
CA TYR A 153 -1.89 13.05 -13.26
C TYR A 153 -1.57 14.17 -12.27
N MET A 154 -0.35 14.74 -12.32
CA MET A 154 0.06 15.80 -11.37
C MET A 154 -0.75 17.09 -11.50
N THR A 155 -1.43 17.30 -12.62
CA THR A 155 -2.28 18.48 -12.90
C THR A 155 -3.75 18.24 -12.59
N THR A 156 -4.10 17.10 -12.00
CA THR A 156 -5.49 16.78 -11.64
C THR A 156 -6.12 17.84 -10.73
N TYR A 157 -7.43 18.04 -10.86
CA TYR A 157 -8.20 18.94 -9.99
C TYR A 157 -8.35 18.43 -8.55
N GLN A 158 -8.05 17.16 -8.31
CA GLN A 158 -8.10 16.54 -6.97
C GLN A 158 -6.87 16.95 -6.16
N ILE A 159 -7.01 17.96 -5.33
CA ILE A 159 -5.88 18.61 -4.62
C ILE A 159 -5.06 17.63 -3.78
N GLU A 160 -5.70 16.72 -3.04
CA GLU A 160 -4.97 15.75 -2.20
C GLU A 160 -4.22 14.73 -3.06
N ILE A 161 -4.77 14.33 -4.19
CA ILE A 161 -4.08 13.44 -5.15
C ILE A 161 -2.84 14.16 -5.72
N ALA A 162 -3.03 15.37 -6.26
CA ALA A 162 -1.92 16.18 -6.81
C ALA A 162 -0.81 16.41 -5.77
N LYS A 163 -1.17 16.71 -4.54
CA LYS A 163 -0.24 16.85 -3.42
C LYS A 163 0.55 15.57 -3.14
N ASN A 164 -0.12 14.43 -3.05
CA ASN A 164 0.52 13.13 -2.81
C ASN A 164 1.47 12.76 -3.96
N ILE A 165 1.08 13.02 -5.20
CA ILE A 165 1.92 12.84 -6.39
C ILE A 165 3.19 13.71 -6.27
N MET A 166 3.04 14.99 -5.99
CA MET A 166 4.19 15.90 -5.86
C MET A 166 5.15 15.45 -4.76
N ILE A 167 4.61 15.06 -3.60
CA ILE A 167 5.44 14.56 -2.49
C ILE A 167 6.18 13.28 -2.88
N PHE A 168 5.52 12.34 -3.56
CA PHE A 168 6.16 11.12 -4.06
C PHE A 168 7.32 11.42 -5.01
N LEU A 169 7.12 12.32 -5.98
CA LEU A 169 8.15 12.71 -6.94
C LEU A 169 9.34 13.44 -6.27
N ILE A 170 9.08 14.29 -5.26
CA ILE A 170 10.12 14.97 -4.47
C ILE A 170 10.99 13.93 -3.75
N TYR A 171 10.41 13.00 -3.01
CA TYR A 171 11.17 11.96 -2.30
C TYR A 171 12.02 11.12 -3.24
N ARG A 172 11.50 10.81 -4.43
CA ARG A 172 12.28 10.11 -5.46
C ARG A 172 13.52 10.90 -5.88
N LEU A 173 13.35 12.21 -6.13
CA LEU A 173 14.48 13.09 -6.49
C LEU A 173 15.51 13.19 -5.37
N GLU A 174 15.08 13.33 -4.12
CA GLU A 174 15.97 13.34 -2.96
C GLU A 174 16.83 12.08 -2.89
N ILE A 175 16.24 10.89 -3.03
CA ILE A 175 16.97 9.62 -3.02
C ILE A 175 17.98 9.56 -4.19
N ILE A 176 17.61 10.00 -5.39
CA ILE A 176 18.52 10.03 -6.53
C ILE A 176 19.71 10.98 -6.25
N MET A 177 19.45 12.15 -5.70
CA MET A 177 20.50 13.13 -5.34
C MET A 177 21.44 12.58 -4.25
N GLU A 178 20.91 11.88 -3.24
CA GLU A 178 21.72 11.19 -2.24
C GLU A 178 22.64 10.14 -2.86
N ILE A 179 22.09 9.28 -3.74
CA ILE A 179 22.89 8.25 -4.44
C ILE A 179 24.00 8.90 -5.27
N LEU A 180 23.70 9.95 -6.03
CA LEU A 180 24.67 10.66 -6.83
C LEU A 180 25.76 11.31 -5.97
N TYR A 181 25.40 11.89 -4.83
CA TYR A 181 26.36 12.49 -3.89
C TYR A 181 27.36 11.48 -3.31
N PHE A 182 26.96 10.22 -3.13
CA PHE A 182 27.86 9.16 -2.65
C PHE A 182 28.73 8.52 -3.75
N ILE A 183 28.42 8.75 -5.03
CA ILE A 183 29.17 8.19 -6.15
C ILE A 183 30.27 9.16 -6.64
N TYR A 184 30.09 10.46 -6.43
CA TYR A 184 31.04 11.53 -6.80
C TYR A 184 31.70 12.15 -5.57
#